data_f088db6dd1c6370cc9bf32ac6a904335
#
_entry.id   f088db6dd1c6370cc9bf32ac6a904335
#
_cell.length_a   1.000
_cell.length_b   1.000
_cell.length_c   1.000
_cell.angle_alpha   90.00
_cell.angle_beta   90.00
_cell.angle_gamma   90.00
#
_symmetry.space_group_name_H-M   'P 1'
#
loop_
_entity.id
_entity.type
_entity.pdbx_description
1 polymer ?
#
loop_
_entity_poly.entity_id
_entity_poly.type
_entity_poly.pdbx_seq_one_letter_code
_entity_poly.pdbx_strand_id
1 'polypeptide(L)'
;MFTLRTPCSLLPALALLLCPLAVQAKQPTPTIDVTARLVNIPGKFPADELYDYAYVMQYQVEGGAMDKQTILVAHYKPRRARAEIDDNMKKVVGGSLRRFEVGALHRLTLTASMREVWKGAVVDEFFDTDRKSKRYFCLKADLADGK
;
A
#
# COMPACT_ATOMS: atom_id res chain seq x y z
N MET A 1 56.59 -1.74 -65.43
CA MET A 1 55.15 -1.91 -65.23
C MET A 1 54.93 -3.19 -64.44
N PHE A 2 54.86 -3.06 -63.12
CA PHE A 2 54.43 -4.17 -62.25
C PHE A 2 53.55 -3.61 -61.15
N THR A 3 52.30 -3.99 -61.20
CA THR A 3 51.31 -3.67 -60.19
C THR A 3 51.38 -4.71 -59.09
N LEU A 4 51.75 -4.28 -57.87
CA LEU A 4 51.63 -5.09 -56.66
C LEU A 4 50.26 -4.90 -56.06
N ARG A 5 49.53 -5.99 -56.06
CA ARG A 5 48.27 -6.10 -55.29
C ARG A 5 48.55 -6.55 -53.86
N THR A 6 48.29 -5.74 -52.90
CA THR A 6 48.23 -6.14 -51.47
C THR A 6 46.87 -6.69 -51.13
N PRO A 7 46.69 -7.83 -50.46
CA PRO A 7 45.42 -8.29 -49.96
C PRO A 7 45.11 -7.63 -48.63
N CYS A 8 43.96 -6.98 -48.60
CA CYS A 8 43.35 -6.45 -47.37
C CYS A 8 42.83 -7.61 -46.54
N SER A 9 43.45 -7.83 -45.38
CA SER A 9 42.98 -8.80 -44.39
C SER A 9 41.87 -8.15 -43.53
N LEU A 10 40.64 -8.57 -43.75
CA LEU A 10 39.46 -8.19 -42.92
C LEU A 10 39.41 -9.11 -41.69
N LEU A 11 39.76 -8.58 -40.53
CA LEU A 11 39.45 -9.20 -39.23
C LEU A 11 38.06 -8.75 -38.79
N PRO A 12 37.11 -9.66 -38.52
CA PRO A 12 35.87 -9.27 -37.90
C PRO A 12 36.09 -9.04 -36.39
N ALA A 13 35.89 -7.79 -35.95
CA ALA A 13 35.84 -7.45 -34.56
C ALA A 13 34.51 -8.01 -33.97
N LEU A 14 34.63 -9.04 -33.14
CA LEU A 14 33.53 -9.59 -32.34
C LEU A 14 33.24 -8.62 -31.21
N ALA A 15 32.28 -7.71 -31.43
CA ALA A 15 31.75 -6.84 -30.39
C ALA A 15 30.89 -7.68 -29.44
N LEU A 16 31.42 -8.03 -28.27
CA LEU A 16 30.64 -8.53 -27.17
C LEU A 16 29.74 -7.40 -26.66
N LEU A 17 28.45 -7.47 -26.98
CA LEU A 17 27.42 -6.67 -26.33
C LEU A 17 27.27 -7.18 -24.88
N LEU A 18 27.93 -6.53 -23.93
CA LEU A 18 27.57 -6.62 -22.53
C LEU A 18 26.25 -5.84 -22.36
N CYS A 19 25.13 -6.56 -22.35
CA CYS A 19 23.87 -6.03 -21.88
C CYS A 19 24.01 -5.82 -20.37
N PRO A 20 23.91 -4.57 -19.84
CA PRO A 20 23.82 -4.39 -18.41
C PRO A 20 22.45 -4.95 -17.98
N LEU A 21 22.47 -6.00 -17.14
CA LEU A 21 21.31 -6.43 -16.38
C LEU A 21 20.91 -5.26 -15.48
N ALA A 22 19.98 -4.44 -15.95
CA ALA A 22 19.37 -3.42 -15.13
C ALA A 22 18.62 -4.15 -14.01
N VAL A 23 19.21 -4.15 -12.83
CA VAL A 23 18.52 -4.53 -11.60
C VAL A 23 17.39 -3.50 -11.42
N GLN A 24 16.18 -3.88 -11.81
CA GLN A 24 15.00 -3.06 -11.54
C GLN A 24 14.78 -3.05 -10.02
N ALA A 25 15.22 -1.97 -9.37
CA ALA A 25 14.85 -1.69 -7.99
C ALA A 25 13.32 -1.61 -7.93
N LYS A 26 12.71 -2.42 -7.03
CA LYS A 26 11.27 -2.40 -6.82
C LYS A 26 10.84 -0.98 -6.47
N GLN A 27 10.03 -0.37 -7.32
CA GLN A 27 9.51 0.99 -7.10
C GLN A 27 8.72 1.00 -5.79
N PRO A 28 8.89 2.03 -4.95
CA PRO A 28 8.09 2.13 -3.73
C PRO A 28 6.60 2.21 -4.09
N THR A 29 5.77 1.50 -3.34
CA THR A 29 4.32 1.51 -3.51
C THR A 29 3.78 2.92 -3.33
N PRO A 30 3.01 3.47 -4.29
CA PRO A 30 2.45 4.81 -4.19
C PRO A 30 1.57 4.96 -2.95
N THR A 31 1.77 6.04 -2.20
CA THR A 31 0.99 6.35 -0.99
C THR A 31 0.34 7.70 -1.08
N ILE A 32 -0.77 7.87 -0.33
CA ILE A 32 -1.43 9.15 -0.11
C ILE A 32 -1.62 9.36 1.39
N ASP A 33 -1.51 10.61 1.83
CA ASP A 33 -1.82 11.01 3.19
C ASP A 33 -3.16 11.74 3.22
N VAL A 34 -4.06 11.32 4.09
CA VAL A 34 -5.37 11.93 4.26
C VAL A 34 -5.69 12.11 5.74
N THR A 35 -6.51 13.10 6.04
CA THR A 35 -7.21 13.20 7.30
C THR A 35 -8.65 12.77 7.07
N ALA A 36 -9.13 11.79 7.81
CA ALA A 36 -10.44 11.23 7.58
C ALA A 36 -11.12 10.82 8.90
N ARG A 37 -12.43 10.98 8.93
CA ARG A 37 -13.25 10.57 10.05
C ARG A 37 -13.74 9.16 9.86
N LEU A 38 -13.56 8.33 10.88
CA LEU A 38 -14.13 6.98 10.89
C LEU A 38 -15.64 7.06 11.07
N VAL A 39 -16.39 6.68 10.05
CA VAL A 39 -17.87 6.81 10.06
C VAL A 39 -18.59 5.49 10.31
N ASN A 40 -17.99 4.36 9.95
CA ASN A 40 -18.61 3.05 10.17
C ASN A 40 -17.59 1.92 10.35
N ILE A 41 -17.82 1.12 11.39
CA ILE A 41 -17.26 -0.20 11.60
C ILE A 41 -18.42 -1.19 11.48
N PRO A 42 -18.53 -1.94 10.36
CA PRO A 42 -19.78 -2.62 10.01
C PRO A 42 -20.11 -3.85 10.85
N GLY A 43 -19.15 -4.37 11.61
CA GLY A 43 -19.36 -5.57 12.43
C GLY A 43 -18.33 -5.70 13.53
N LYS A 44 -18.25 -6.90 14.10
CA LYS A 44 -17.25 -7.23 15.13
C LYS A 44 -15.96 -7.69 14.45
N PHE A 45 -14.82 -7.25 14.98
CA PHE A 45 -13.54 -7.76 14.51
C PHE A 45 -13.39 -9.25 14.85
N PRO A 46 -12.94 -10.06 13.91
CA PRO A 46 -12.53 -11.44 14.20
C PRO A 46 -11.50 -11.51 15.34
N ALA A 47 -11.43 -12.62 16.04
CA ALA A 47 -10.41 -12.83 17.05
C ALA A 47 -9.04 -12.99 16.35
N ASP A 48 -7.99 -12.33 16.88
CA ASP A 48 -6.65 -12.33 16.28
C ASP A 48 -5.99 -13.71 16.29
N GLU A 49 -6.42 -14.60 17.19
CA GLU A 49 -5.90 -15.97 17.30
C GLU A 49 -6.39 -16.90 16.18
N LEU A 50 -7.45 -16.52 15.44
CA LEU A 50 -8.02 -17.36 14.39
C LEU A 50 -7.18 -17.32 13.12
N TYR A 51 -6.81 -16.13 12.67
CA TYR A 51 -6.00 -15.91 11.48
C TYR A 51 -5.58 -14.43 11.37
N ASP A 52 -4.58 -14.18 10.56
CA ASP A 52 -4.17 -12.83 10.21
C ASP A 52 -5.12 -12.26 9.16
N TYR A 53 -5.62 -11.06 9.38
CA TYR A 53 -6.60 -10.42 8.51
C TYR A 53 -6.46 -8.90 8.47
N ALA A 54 -6.99 -8.31 7.40
CA ALA A 54 -7.29 -6.89 7.33
C ALA A 54 -8.82 -6.70 7.34
N TYR A 55 -9.29 -5.66 8.01
CA TYR A 55 -10.71 -5.35 8.17
C TYR A 55 -11.03 -4.00 7.55
N VAL A 56 -12.05 -3.97 6.69
CA VAL A 56 -12.46 -2.77 5.97
C VAL A 56 -13.41 -1.92 6.80
N MET A 57 -13.05 -0.65 6.97
CA MET A 57 -13.85 0.37 7.64
C MET A 57 -14.17 1.51 6.69
N GLN A 58 -15.26 2.21 6.94
CA GLN A 58 -15.69 3.34 6.12
C GLN A 58 -15.25 4.66 6.75
N TYR A 59 -14.68 5.52 5.94
CA TYR A 59 -14.22 6.85 6.31
C TYR A 59 -14.81 7.92 5.40
N GLN A 60 -14.93 9.12 5.96
CA GLN A 60 -15.14 10.34 5.20
C GLN A 60 -13.90 11.22 5.29
N VAL A 61 -13.33 11.56 4.16
CA VAL A 61 -12.14 12.42 4.10
C VAL A 61 -12.52 13.86 4.46
N GLU A 62 -11.71 14.49 5.29
CA GLU A 62 -11.84 15.89 5.67
C GLU A 62 -10.61 16.69 5.21
N GLY A 63 -10.84 17.61 4.29
CA GLY A 63 -9.80 18.47 3.71
C GLY A 63 -9.05 17.83 2.54
N GLY A 64 -8.18 18.64 1.90
CA GLY A 64 -7.37 18.21 0.77
C GLY A 64 -8.15 17.95 -0.52
N ALA A 65 -7.49 17.30 -1.47
CA ALA A 65 -8.06 17.02 -2.80
C ALA A 65 -9.22 16.04 -2.78
N MET A 66 -9.32 15.20 -1.74
CA MET A 66 -10.37 14.20 -1.57
C MET A 66 -11.44 14.62 -0.55
N ASP A 67 -11.50 15.88 -0.19
CA ASP A 67 -12.44 16.39 0.81
C ASP A 67 -13.88 15.89 0.57
N LYS A 68 -14.55 15.44 1.65
CA LYS A 68 -15.90 14.88 1.67
C LYS A 68 -16.10 13.57 0.91
N GLN A 69 -15.07 13.00 0.30
CA GLN A 69 -15.19 11.67 -0.32
C GLN A 69 -15.33 10.58 0.75
N THR A 70 -16.19 9.61 0.46
CA THR A 70 -16.27 8.37 1.20
C THR A 70 -15.23 7.41 0.64
N ILE A 71 -14.41 6.83 1.51
CA ILE A 71 -13.43 5.82 1.18
C ILE A 71 -13.57 4.60 2.10
N LEU A 72 -13.13 3.46 1.62
CA LEU A 72 -13.07 2.22 2.38
C LEU A 72 -11.61 1.87 2.65
N VAL A 73 -11.26 1.67 3.91
CA VAL A 73 -9.88 1.48 4.34
C VAL A 73 -9.73 0.16 5.08
N ALA A 74 -8.87 -0.71 4.57
CA ALA A 74 -8.51 -1.96 5.23
C ALA A 74 -7.40 -1.73 6.24
N HIS A 75 -7.62 -2.14 7.48
CA HIS A 75 -6.67 -2.07 8.58
C HIS A 75 -6.26 -3.47 9.04
N TYR A 76 -4.96 -3.72 9.07
CA TYR A 76 -4.42 -4.98 9.56
C TYR A 76 -4.63 -5.10 11.07
N LYS A 77 -5.17 -6.24 11.53
CA LYS A 77 -5.43 -6.56 12.95
C LYS A 77 -5.93 -5.36 13.76
N PRO A 78 -7.14 -4.85 13.49
CA PRO A 78 -7.60 -3.60 14.08
C PRO A 78 -7.85 -3.64 15.59
N ARG A 79 -7.89 -4.83 16.19
CA ARG A 79 -7.98 -4.99 17.65
C ARG A 79 -6.71 -4.57 18.39
N ARG A 80 -5.56 -4.56 17.70
CA ARG A 80 -4.27 -4.17 18.28
C ARG A 80 -3.99 -2.69 18.08
N ALA A 81 -3.36 -2.07 19.06
CA ALA A 81 -2.76 -0.75 18.87
C ALA A 81 -1.71 -0.82 17.76
N ARG A 82 -1.60 0.23 16.96
CA ARG A 82 -0.67 0.25 15.80
C ARG A 82 0.77 0.00 16.21
N ALA A 83 1.20 0.54 17.36
CA ALA A 83 2.55 0.34 17.90
C ALA A 83 2.80 -1.08 18.46
N GLU A 84 1.76 -1.87 18.68
CA GLU A 84 1.84 -3.23 19.23
C GLU A 84 1.83 -4.32 18.14
N ILE A 85 1.84 -3.96 16.88
CA ILE A 85 2.02 -4.91 15.78
C ILE A 85 3.48 -5.41 15.84
N ASP A 86 3.66 -6.70 16.08
CA ASP A 86 4.96 -7.33 16.38
C ASP A 86 5.34 -8.47 15.44
N ASP A 87 4.49 -8.73 14.43
CA ASP A 87 4.70 -9.75 13.40
C ASP A 87 5.37 -9.20 12.13
N ASN A 88 5.31 -9.96 11.04
CA ASN A 88 5.90 -9.59 9.75
C ASN A 88 5.40 -8.25 9.20
N MET A 89 4.20 -7.82 9.61
CA MET A 89 3.62 -6.56 9.18
C MET A 89 4.14 -5.35 9.96
N LYS A 90 4.94 -5.53 11.01
CA LYS A 90 5.56 -4.43 11.76
C LYS A 90 6.34 -3.44 10.90
N LYS A 91 6.94 -3.92 9.82
CA LYS A 91 7.69 -3.08 8.87
C LYS A 91 6.80 -2.31 7.88
N VAL A 92 5.53 -2.69 7.78
CA VAL A 92 4.56 -2.18 6.80
C VAL A 92 3.50 -1.31 7.46
N VAL A 93 3.02 -1.75 8.64
CA VAL A 93 1.91 -1.12 9.35
C VAL A 93 2.42 -0.48 10.64
N GLY A 94 2.04 0.77 10.88
CA GLY A 94 2.45 1.49 12.08
C GLY A 94 1.54 2.66 12.42
N GLY A 95 2.04 3.52 13.27
CA GLY A 95 1.36 4.71 13.76
C GLY A 95 1.15 4.69 15.27
N SER A 96 0.49 5.72 15.77
CA SER A 96 0.24 5.93 17.20
C SER A 96 -1.18 5.59 17.64
N LEU A 97 -2.07 5.27 16.70
CA LEU A 97 -3.46 4.97 17.02
C LEU A 97 -3.56 3.71 17.89
N ARG A 98 -4.25 3.81 19.02
CA ARG A 98 -4.42 2.70 19.96
C ARG A 98 -5.62 1.83 19.65
N ARG A 99 -6.73 2.44 19.25
CA ARG A 99 -7.99 1.76 18.92
C ARG A 99 -8.79 2.54 17.92
N PHE A 100 -9.66 1.84 17.22
CA PHE A 100 -10.57 2.41 16.25
C PHE A 100 -11.91 2.68 16.91
N GLU A 101 -12.35 3.93 16.87
CA GLU A 101 -13.64 4.38 17.41
C GLU A 101 -14.38 5.18 16.35
N VAL A 102 -15.65 4.84 16.12
CA VAL A 102 -16.52 5.61 15.20
C VAL A 102 -16.63 7.05 15.69
N GLY A 103 -16.50 8.00 14.76
CA GLY A 103 -16.50 9.44 15.04
C GLY A 103 -15.12 10.04 15.25
N ALA A 104 -14.08 9.25 15.47
CA ALA A 104 -12.71 9.74 15.63
C ALA A 104 -12.10 10.21 14.30
N LEU A 105 -11.30 11.26 14.36
CA LEU A 105 -10.56 11.80 13.24
C LEU A 105 -9.16 11.21 13.24
N HIS A 106 -8.76 10.62 12.13
CA HIS A 106 -7.45 9.97 11.97
C HIS A 106 -6.63 10.64 10.86
N ARG A 107 -5.31 10.68 11.03
CA ARG A 107 -4.36 10.89 9.94
C ARG A 107 -3.91 9.52 9.45
N LEU A 108 -4.10 9.29 8.16
CA LEU A 108 -3.88 7.99 7.53
C LEU A 108 -2.89 8.12 6.37
N THR A 109 -1.93 7.22 6.32
CA THR A 109 -1.11 6.97 5.12
C THR A 109 -1.65 5.72 4.44
N LEU A 110 -2.13 5.86 3.22
CA LEU A 110 -2.89 4.86 2.49
C LEU A 110 -2.20 4.47 1.19
N THR A 111 -2.41 3.24 0.75
CA THR A 111 -2.08 2.80 -0.61
C THR A 111 -3.29 2.14 -1.28
N ALA A 112 -3.47 2.42 -2.58
CA ALA A 112 -4.46 1.72 -3.41
C ALA A 112 -3.99 0.33 -3.84
N SER A 113 -2.69 0.05 -3.76
CA SER A 113 -2.07 -1.21 -4.16
C SER A 113 -2.09 -2.24 -3.04
N MET A 114 -3.27 -2.52 -2.49
CA MET A 114 -3.45 -3.42 -1.34
C MET A 114 -2.76 -4.77 -1.54
N ARG A 115 -2.90 -5.39 -2.72
CA ARG A 115 -2.34 -6.71 -3.04
C ARG A 115 -0.82 -6.77 -3.05
N GLU A 116 -0.15 -5.64 -3.19
CA GLU A 116 1.31 -5.56 -3.12
C GLU A 116 1.83 -5.60 -1.69
N VAL A 117 1.04 -5.12 -0.74
CA VAL A 117 1.41 -5.02 0.68
C VAL A 117 0.77 -6.09 1.54
N TRP A 118 -0.44 -6.55 1.19
CA TRP A 118 -1.18 -7.56 1.93
C TRP A 118 -1.80 -8.60 1.00
N LYS A 119 -1.46 -9.88 1.20
CA LYS A 119 -1.96 -11.01 0.41
C LYS A 119 -2.85 -11.96 1.21
N GLY A 120 -3.06 -11.67 2.48
CA GLY A 120 -3.88 -12.49 3.37
C GLY A 120 -5.37 -12.17 3.29
N ALA A 121 -6.12 -12.65 4.26
CA ALA A 121 -7.56 -12.47 4.32
C ALA A 121 -7.95 -10.99 4.49
N VAL A 122 -9.01 -10.58 3.79
CA VAL A 122 -9.64 -9.27 3.91
C VAL A 122 -11.10 -9.48 4.25
N VAL A 123 -11.52 -8.94 5.38
CA VAL A 123 -12.93 -8.91 5.81
C VAL A 123 -13.54 -7.61 5.32
N ASP A 124 -14.35 -7.69 4.29
CA ASP A 124 -15.01 -6.54 3.65
C ASP A 124 -16.53 -6.72 3.69
N GLU A 125 -17.15 -6.21 4.72
CA GLU A 125 -18.61 -6.21 4.88
C GLU A 125 -19.33 -5.26 3.91
N PHE A 126 -18.59 -4.41 3.20
CA PHE A 126 -19.13 -3.51 2.18
C PHE A 126 -19.09 -4.11 0.77
N PHE A 127 -18.61 -5.34 0.60
CA PHE A 127 -18.39 -5.93 -0.72
C PHE A 127 -19.64 -5.91 -1.59
N ASP A 128 -20.80 -6.21 -1.02
CA ASP A 128 -22.08 -6.24 -1.75
C ASP A 128 -22.85 -4.92 -1.72
N THR A 129 -22.62 -4.06 -0.73
CA THR A 129 -23.40 -2.85 -0.48
C THR A 129 -22.76 -1.59 -1.03
N ASP A 130 -21.45 -1.52 -1.12
CA ASP A 130 -20.70 -0.38 -1.64
C ASP A 130 -19.59 -0.82 -2.58
N ARG A 131 -19.90 -0.87 -3.87
CA ARG A 131 -18.94 -1.18 -4.95
C ARG A 131 -18.31 0.07 -5.56
N LYS A 132 -18.76 1.26 -5.19
CA LYS A 132 -18.32 2.52 -5.79
C LYS A 132 -17.17 3.15 -5.04
N SER A 133 -17.18 3.11 -3.72
CA SER A 133 -16.12 3.69 -2.89
C SER A 133 -14.80 2.99 -3.11
N LYS A 134 -13.75 3.80 -3.30
CA LYS A 134 -12.41 3.27 -3.51
C LYS A 134 -11.88 2.65 -2.23
N ARG A 135 -11.21 1.51 -2.39
CA ARG A 135 -10.59 0.76 -1.31
C ARG A 135 -9.11 1.04 -1.23
N TYR A 136 -8.64 1.24 -0.02
CA TYR A 136 -7.24 1.48 0.32
C TYR A 136 -6.79 0.52 1.41
N PHE A 137 -5.49 0.30 1.49
CA PHE A 137 -4.86 -0.35 2.64
C PHE A 137 -4.13 0.71 3.48
N CYS A 138 -4.30 0.65 4.80
CA CYS A 138 -3.68 1.60 5.71
C CYS A 138 -2.29 1.15 6.12
N LEU A 139 -1.29 1.96 5.81
CA LEU A 139 0.10 1.75 6.22
C LEU A 139 0.39 2.39 7.57
N LYS A 140 -0.19 3.56 7.83
CA LYS A 140 0.01 4.30 9.07
C LYS A 140 -1.29 4.95 9.52
N ALA A 141 -1.62 4.80 10.79
CA ALA A 141 -2.76 5.46 11.41
C ALA A 141 -2.37 6.15 12.70
N ASP A 142 -2.63 7.45 12.75
CA ASP A 142 -2.45 8.30 13.93
C ASP A 142 -3.77 8.96 14.29
N LEU A 143 -3.96 9.27 15.57
CA LEU A 143 -5.06 10.12 15.99
C LEU A 143 -4.77 11.55 15.50
N ALA A 144 -5.69 12.14 14.77
CA ALA A 144 -5.61 13.55 14.44
C ALA A 144 -6.09 14.35 15.64
N ASP A 145 -5.25 15.29 16.11
CA ASP A 145 -5.66 16.23 17.17
C ASP A 145 -6.80 17.07 16.62
N GLY A 146 -7.98 16.86 17.19
CA GLY A 146 -9.14 17.68 16.87
C GLY A 146 -8.86 19.13 17.32
N LYS A 147 -8.91 20.07 16.36
CA LYS A 147 -9.08 21.48 16.69
C LYS A 147 -10.56 21.78 16.91
#